data_7cdafed8f1a9dd4a0e3691dd06b176db
#
_entry.id   7cdafed8f1a9dd4a0e3691dd06b176db
#
_cell.length_a   1.000
_cell.length_b   1.000
_cell.length_c   1.000
_cell.angle_alpha   90.00
_cell.angle_beta   90.00
_cell.angle_gamma   90.00
#
_symmetry.space_group_name_H-M   'P 1'
#
loop_
_entity.id
_entity.type
_entity.pdbx_description
1 polymer ?
#
loop_
_entity_poly.entity_id
_entity_poly.type
_entity_poly.pdbx_seq_one_letter_code
_entity_poly.pdbx_strand_id
1 'polypeptide(L)'
;MFLSEPEWQAVLLSLKVSSLAVALSLPFGIFFSWLLVRRTFPGKALLDSLLHLPLVLPPVVVGYLLLVVMGRRGFIGSWLYDWFGISFAFSWRGAVLAAAVMSFPLMVRAIRLALEGVDIKLEQAARTLGASRWRVFFTITLPLTLPGIIVGTVLAFARSLGEFGATITFVSNIPGETRTLPSAMYTLIQTPGGEGAAARLCLIAIGLALVSLLISEWLARVSRQRMGGS
;
A
#
# COMPACT_ATOMS: atom_id res chain seq x y z
N MET A 1 -11.79 13.43 27.54
CA MET A 1 -11.35 12.48 26.51
C MET A 1 -11.26 13.25 25.19
N PHE A 2 -10.10 13.26 24.53
CA PHE A 2 -9.89 14.12 23.33
C PHE A 2 -10.70 13.65 22.11
N LEU A 3 -10.94 12.35 22.01
CA LEU A 3 -11.68 11.69 20.95
C LEU A 3 -12.87 10.92 21.51
N SER A 4 -13.98 10.91 20.78
CA SER A 4 -15.08 10.00 21.05
C SER A 4 -14.72 8.56 20.69
N GLU A 5 -15.43 7.60 21.25
CA GLU A 5 -15.20 6.17 20.95
C GLU A 5 -15.26 5.85 19.44
N PRO A 6 -16.24 6.35 18.66
CA PRO A 6 -16.29 6.14 17.21
C PRO A 6 -15.12 6.77 16.46
N GLU A 7 -14.64 7.95 16.90
CA GLU A 7 -13.48 8.62 16.31
C GLU A 7 -12.20 7.78 16.52
N TRP A 8 -12.02 7.26 17.75
CA TRP A 8 -10.89 6.40 18.09
C TRP A 8 -10.88 5.10 17.29
N GLN A 9 -12.04 4.44 17.16
CA GLN A 9 -12.20 3.24 16.35
C GLN A 9 -11.82 3.49 14.88
N ALA A 10 -12.23 4.62 14.30
CA ALA A 10 -11.90 4.98 12.92
C ALA A 10 -10.39 5.19 12.72
N VAL A 11 -9.70 5.80 13.69
CA VAL A 11 -8.24 5.97 13.66
C VAL A 11 -7.53 4.61 13.74
N LEU A 12 -7.91 3.77 14.71
CA LEU A 12 -7.31 2.44 14.87
C LEU A 12 -7.54 1.55 13.64
N LEU A 13 -8.76 1.58 13.08
CA LEU A 13 -9.07 0.82 11.87
C LEU A 13 -8.23 1.30 10.69
N SER A 14 -8.07 2.60 10.49
CA SER A 14 -7.24 3.14 9.42
C SER A 14 -5.77 2.73 9.55
N LEU A 15 -5.22 2.77 10.76
CA LEU A 15 -3.86 2.30 11.02
C LEU A 15 -3.72 0.80 10.76
N LYS A 16 -4.68 0.00 11.23
CA LYS A 16 -4.72 -1.45 10.97
C LYS A 16 -4.80 -1.76 9.48
N VAL A 17 -5.72 -1.13 8.77
CA VAL A 17 -5.94 -1.32 7.33
C VAL A 17 -4.68 -0.94 6.55
N SER A 18 -4.11 0.23 6.80
CA SER A 18 -2.94 0.71 6.08
C SER A 18 -1.70 -0.13 6.36
N SER A 19 -1.47 -0.53 7.61
CA SER A 19 -0.33 -1.38 7.98
C SER A 19 -0.42 -2.76 7.33
N LEU A 20 -1.59 -3.39 7.36
CA LEU A 20 -1.80 -4.70 6.74
C LEU A 20 -1.74 -4.61 5.21
N ALA A 21 -2.32 -3.58 4.60
CA ALA A 21 -2.27 -3.36 3.16
C ALA A 21 -0.81 -3.28 2.67
N VAL A 22 0.02 -2.51 3.36
CA VAL A 22 1.43 -2.35 3.03
C VAL A 22 2.22 -3.63 3.30
N ALA A 23 2.05 -4.26 4.47
CA ALA A 23 2.77 -5.47 4.83
C ALA A 23 2.49 -6.62 3.85
N LEU A 24 1.23 -6.80 3.44
CA LEU A 24 0.84 -7.82 2.47
C LEU A 24 1.29 -7.49 1.04
N SER A 25 1.33 -6.20 0.67
CA SER A 25 1.75 -5.76 -0.66
C SER A 25 3.25 -5.79 -0.86
N LEU A 26 4.04 -5.62 0.20
CA LEU A 26 5.49 -5.43 0.13
C LEU A 26 6.25 -6.57 -0.59
N PRO A 27 6.01 -7.85 -0.29
CA PRO A 27 6.68 -8.95 -1.01
C PRO A 27 6.39 -8.91 -2.51
N PHE A 28 5.14 -8.63 -2.88
CA PHE A 28 4.73 -8.51 -4.29
C PHE A 28 5.35 -7.26 -4.93
N GLY A 29 5.40 -6.14 -4.20
CA GLY A 29 6.04 -4.91 -4.67
C GLY A 29 7.51 -5.11 -5.00
N ILE A 30 8.26 -5.79 -4.13
CA ILE A 30 9.67 -6.15 -4.37
C ILE A 30 9.79 -7.10 -5.56
N PHE A 31 8.94 -8.13 -5.62
CA PHE A 31 8.96 -9.11 -6.71
C PHE A 31 8.68 -8.48 -8.07
N PHE A 32 7.59 -7.71 -8.20
CA PHE A 32 7.23 -7.09 -9.47
C PHE A 32 8.23 -6.01 -9.90
N SER A 33 8.76 -5.22 -8.95
CA SER A 33 9.82 -4.26 -9.25
C SER A 33 11.07 -4.95 -9.77
N TRP A 34 11.51 -6.02 -9.12
CA TRP A 34 12.65 -6.82 -9.58
C TRP A 34 12.39 -7.44 -10.95
N LEU A 35 11.21 -8.02 -11.18
CA LEU A 35 10.82 -8.62 -12.44
C LEU A 35 10.88 -7.60 -13.57
N LEU A 36 10.31 -6.41 -13.35
CA LEU A 36 10.27 -5.33 -14.34
C LEU A 36 11.65 -4.73 -14.64
N VAL A 37 12.57 -4.70 -13.66
CA VAL A 37 13.92 -4.12 -13.89
C VAL A 37 14.88 -5.15 -14.47
N ARG A 38 14.91 -6.37 -13.95
CA ARG A 38 15.95 -7.38 -14.24
C ARG A 38 15.55 -8.39 -15.31
N ARG A 39 14.31 -8.37 -15.79
CA ARG A 39 13.84 -9.31 -16.82
C ARG A 39 13.28 -8.60 -18.05
N THR A 40 13.52 -9.21 -19.20
CA THR A 40 12.89 -8.88 -20.47
C THR A 40 12.02 -10.07 -20.89
N PHE A 41 10.75 -9.83 -21.13
CA PHE A 41 9.79 -10.84 -21.56
C PHE A 41 8.68 -10.21 -22.40
N PRO A 42 8.02 -10.97 -23.30
CA PRO A 42 6.88 -10.47 -24.04
C PRO A 42 5.74 -10.11 -23.07
N GLY A 43 5.08 -8.97 -23.29
CA GLY A 43 4.00 -8.50 -22.39
C GLY A 43 4.48 -7.68 -21.17
N LYS A 44 5.78 -7.39 -21.03
CA LYS A 44 6.31 -6.54 -19.94
C LYS A 44 5.62 -5.19 -19.86
N ALA A 45 5.40 -4.52 -21.01
CA ALA A 45 4.72 -3.23 -21.06
C ALA A 45 3.26 -3.34 -20.59
N LEU A 46 2.56 -4.42 -20.96
CA LEU A 46 1.20 -4.68 -20.49
C LEU A 46 1.14 -4.89 -18.98
N LEU A 47 2.05 -5.71 -18.43
CA LEU A 47 2.15 -5.92 -16.98
C LEU A 47 2.43 -4.61 -16.26
N ASP A 48 3.38 -3.81 -16.74
CA ASP A 48 3.71 -2.50 -16.17
C ASP A 48 2.49 -1.56 -16.18
N SER A 49 1.76 -1.51 -17.31
CA SER A 49 0.53 -0.73 -17.44
C SER A 49 -0.56 -1.21 -16.47
N LEU A 50 -0.76 -2.53 -16.32
CA LEU A 50 -1.75 -3.09 -15.39
C LEU A 50 -1.41 -2.78 -13.92
N LEU A 51 -0.14 -2.87 -13.55
CA LEU A 51 0.30 -2.53 -12.20
C LEU A 51 0.09 -1.05 -11.86
N HIS A 52 0.18 -0.16 -12.85
CA HIS A 52 0.01 1.28 -12.67
C HIS A 52 -1.41 1.78 -12.96
N LEU A 53 -2.29 0.91 -13.47
CA LEU A 53 -3.67 1.24 -13.81
C LEU A 53 -4.46 1.90 -12.66
N PRO A 54 -4.34 1.44 -11.38
CA PRO A 54 -5.05 2.06 -10.26
C PRO A 54 -4.70 3.53 -9.99
N LEU A 55 -3.54 4.04 -10.47
CA LEU A 55 -3.19 5.45 -10.37
C LEU A 55 -3.96 6.34 -11.35
N VAL A 56 -4.34 5.78 -12.49
CA VAL A 56 -4.99 6.53 -13.58
C VAL A 56 -6.51 6.46 -13.44
N LEU A 57 -7.03 5.34 -12.97
CA LEU A 57 -8.46 5.15 -12.79
C LEU A 57 -8.99 5.96 -11.59
N PRO A 58 -10.21 6.53 -11.70
CA PRO A 58 -10.88 7.08 -10.53
C PRO A 58 -11.00 6.02 -9.43
N PRO A 59 -10.71 6.35 -8.15
CA PRO A 59 -10.75 5.37 -7.05
C PRO A 59 -12.09 4.62 -6.93
N VAL A 60 -13.20 5.31 -7.20
CA VAL A 60 -14.56 4.72 -7.19
C VAL A 60 -14.69 3.60 -8.23
N VAL A 61 -14.06 3.76 -9.41
CA VAL A 61 -14.05 2.73 -10.46
C VAL A 61 -13.29 1.50 -10.00
N VAL A 62 -12.13 1.69 -9.36
CA VAL A 62 -11.36 0.57 -8.79
C VAL A 62 -12.17 -0.15 -7.72
N GLY A 63 -12.83 0.58 -6.82
CA GLY A 63 -13.70 0.00 -5.80
C GLY A 63 -14.86 -0.80 -6.39
N TYR A 64 -15.48 -0.30 -7.47
CA TYR A 64 -16.52 -1.01 -8.19
C TYR A 64 -16.01 -2.30 -8.85
N LEU A 65 -14.86 -2.26 -9.50
CA LEU A 65 -14.22 -3.44 -10.08
C LEU A 65 -13.90 -4.50 -9.01
N LEU A 66 -13.39 -4.06 -7.85
CA LEU A 66 -13.18 -4.94 -6.71
C LEU A 66 -14.49 -5.55 -6.21
N LEU A 67 -15.57 -4.78 -6.17
CA LEU A 67 -16.89 -5.28 -5.77
C LEU A 67 -17.42 -6.34 -6.75
N VAL A 68 -17.25 -6.11 -8.05
CA VAL A 68 -17.67 -7.07 -9.09
C VAL A 68 -16.85 -8.36 -9.03
N VAL A 69 -15.54 -8.28 -8.80
CA VAL A 69 -14.64 -9.45 -8.83
C VAL A 69 -14.61 -10.19 -7.48
N MET A 70 -14.51 -9.43 -6.37
CA MET A 70 -14.31 -9.95 -5.01
C MET A 70 -15.58 -9.95 -4.17
N GLY A 71 -16.68 -9.42 -4.70
CA GLY A 71 -18.00 -9.48 -4.05
C GLY A 71 -18.48 -10.91 -3.92
N ARG A 72 -19.45 -11.15 -3.02
CA ARG A 72 -19.96 -12.49 -2.69
C ARG A 72 -20.51 -13.27 -3.90
N ARG A 73 -20.94 -12.58 -4.96
CA ARG A 73 -21.38 -13.15 -6.24
C ARG A 73 -20.35 -12.96 -7.37
N GLY A 74 -19.18 -12.39 -7.06
CA GLY A 74 -18.11 -12.18 -8.02
C GLY A 74 -17.33 -13.45 -8.31
N PHE A 75 -16.62 -13.48 -9.44
CA PHE A 75 -15.91 -14.67 -9.91
C PHE A 75 -14.88 -15.21 -8.89
N ILE A 76 -14.10 -14.33 -8.25
CA ILE A 76 -13.13 -14.74 -7.22
C ILE A 76 -13.80 -14.78 -5.83
N GLY A 77 -14.68 -13.83 -5.54
CA GLY A 77 -15.31 -13.70 -4.23
C GLY A 77 -16.24 -14.87 -3.87
N SER A 78 -16.99 -15.41 -4.83
CA SER A 78 -17.82 -16.61 -4.61
C SER A 78 -16.95 -17.82 -4.26
N TRP A 79 -15.90 -18.06 -5.03
CA TRP A 79 -14.96 -19.16 -4.77
C TRP A 79 -14.30 -19.05 -3.37
N LEU A 80 -13.84 -17.86 -2.97
CA LEU A 80 -13.28 -17.64 -1.64
C LEU A 80 -14.31 -17.83 -0.52
N TYR A 81 -15.55 -17.44 -0.77
CA TYR A 81 -16.64 -17.64 0.19
C TYR A 81 -17.02 -19.11 0.35
N ASP A 82 -17.16 -19.84 -0.76
CA ASP A 82 -17.59 -21.24 -0.77
C ASP A 82 -16.56 -22.19 -0.15
N TRP A 83 -15.25 -21.90 -0.36
CA TRP A 83 -14.17 -22.76 0.15
C TRP A 83 -13.62 -22.35 1.52
N PHE A 84 -13.61 -21.06 1.83
CA PHE A 84 -12.95 -20.53 3.03
C PHE A 84 -13.90 -19.73 3.94
N GLY A 85 -15.15 -19.50 3.55
CA GLY A 85 -16.10 -18.66 4.29
C GLY A 85 -15.67 -17.17 4.37
N ILE A 86 -14.73 -16.74 3.51
CA ILE A 86 -14.17 -15.39 3.54
C ILE A 86 -14.91 -14.47 2.58
N SER A 87 -15.47 -13.37 3.10
CA SER A 87 -16.01 -12.28 2.30
C SER A 87 -15.14 -11.03 2.45
N PHE A 88 -14.73 -10.46 1.32
CA PHE A 88 -14.02 -9.18 1.28
C PHE A 88 -14.99 -8.00 1.22
N ALA A 89 -16.05 -8.09 0.42
CA ALA A 89 -17.05 -7.03 0.35
C ALA A 89 -17.67 -6.77 1.72
N PHE A 90 -17.88 -5.49 2.05
CA PHE A 90 -18.47 -5.02 3.30
C PHE A 90 -17.76 -5.48 4.58
N SER A 91 -16.43 -5.67 4.50
CA SER A 91 -15.61 -6.05 5.64
C SER A 91 -14.30 -5.24 5.71
N TRP A 92 -13.68 -5.15 6.88
CA TRP A 92 -12.38 -4.51 7.05
C TRP A 92 -11.27 -5.16 6.19
N ARG A 93 -11.39 -6.46 5.90
CA ARG A 93 -10.47 -7.18 4.99
C ARG A 93 -10.55 -6.63 3.57
N GLY A 94 -11.76 -6.28 3.12
CA GLY A 94 -11.95 -5.60 1.84
C GLY A 94 -11.36 -4.19 1.83
N ALA A 95 -11.44 -3.45 2.94
CA ALA A 95 -10.76 -2.16 3.07
C ALA A 95 -9.23 -2.33 2.93
N VAL A 96 -8.63 -3.39 3.52
CA VAL A 96 -7.21 -3.73 3.33
C VAL A 96 -6.89 -3.98 1.86
N LEU A 97 -7.73 -4.77 1.17
CA LEU A 97 -7.53 -5.07 -0.25
C LEU A 97 -7.64 -3.81 -1.12
N ALA A 98 -8.64 -2.97 -0.91
CA ALA A 98 -8.81 -1.71 -1.64
C ALA A 98 -7.60 -0.78 -1.44
N ALA A 99 -7.20 -0.60 -0.18
CA ALA A 99 -6.03 0.21 0.17
C ALA A 99 -4.73 -0.35 -0.42
N ALA A 100 -4.55 -1.68 -0.42
CA ALA A 100 -3.42 -2.35 -1.03
C ALA A 100 -3.36 -2.08 -2.53
N VAL A 101 -4.45 -2.30 -3.27
CA VAL A 101 -4.52 -2.09 -4.72
C VAL A 101 -4.23 -0.62 -5.08
N MET A 102 -4.80 0.33 -4.33
CA MET A 102 -4.63 1.76 -4.60
C MET A 102 -3.23 2.30 -4.26
N SER A 103 -2.55 1.71 -3.28
CA SER A 103 -1.21 2.13 -2.87
C SER A 103 -0.08 1.38 -3.58
N PHE A 104 -0.37 0.21 -4.15
CA PHE A 104 0.60 -0.69 -4.77
C PHE A 104 1.46 -0.06 -5.86
N PRO A 105 0.91 0.70 -6.81
CA PRO A 105 1.70 1.32 -7.88
C PRO A 105 2.79 2.26 -7.36
N LEU A 106 2.51 3.03 -6.31
CA LEU A 106 3.48 3.94 -5.69
C LEU A 106 4.63 3.17 -5.05
N MET A 107 4.32 2.07 -4.37
CA MET A 107 5.32 1.16 -3.80
C MET A 107 6.21 0.58 -4.89
N VAL A 108 5.62 0.01 -5.94
CA VAL A 108 6.36 -0.58 -7.07
C VAL A 108 7.26 0.47 -7.73
N ARG A 109 6.76 1.68 -7.97
CA ARG A 109 7.53 2.75 -8.61
C ARG A 109 8.74 3.17 -7.80
N ALA A 110 8.60 3.33 -6.47
CA ALA A 110 9.70 3.71 -5.59
C ALA A 110 10.77 2.62 -5.49
N ILE A 111 10.35 1.35 -5.35
CA ILE A 111 11.27 0.21 -5.30
C ILE A 111 11.98 0.02 -6.64
N ARG A 112 11.25 0.16 -7.76
CA ARG A 112 11.80 0.07 -9.12
C ARG A 112 12.88 1.10 -9.35
N LEU A 113 12.66 2.36 -9.02
CA LEU A 113 13.63 3.44 -9.17
C LEU A 113 14.92 3.14 -8.39
N ALA A 114 14.81 2.60 -7.18
CA ALA A 114 15.99 2.22 -6.40
C ALA A 114 16.73 1.01 -7.01
N LEU A 115 16.00 0.02 -7.55
CA LEU A 115 16.58 -1.12 -8.24
C LEU A 115 17.31 -0.74 -9.55
N GLU A 116 16.79 0.24 -10.28
CA GLU A 116 17.42 0.79 -11.49
C GLU A 116 18.76 1.47 -11.15
N GLY A 117 18.88 2.06 -9.95
CA GLY A 117 20.11 2.66 -9.43
C GLY A 117 21.19 1.65 -8.98
N VAL A 118 20.87 0.37 -8.84
CA VAL A 118 21.86 -0.65 -8.48
C VAL A 118 22.67 -1.05 -9.69
N ASP A 119 24.00 -0.85 -9.64
CA ASP A 119 24.91 -1.20 -10.73
C ASP A 119 24.89 -2.72 -10.97
N ILE A 120 24.46 -3.10 -12.17
CA ILE A 120 24.39 -4.50 -12.61
C ILE A 120 25.75 -5.20 -12.60
N LYS A 121 26.86 -4.44 -12.71
CA LYS A 121 28.22 -4.98 -12.67
C LYS A 121 28.52 -5.64 -11.32
N LEU A 122 27.98 -5.13 -10.22
CA LEU A 122 28.14 -5.75 -8.90
C LEU A 122 27.49 -7.15 -8.86
N GLU A 123 26.30 -7.28 -9.45
CA GLU A 123 25.61 -8.56 -9.55
C GLU A 123 26.37 -9.55 -10.47
N GLN A 124 26.94 -9.06 -11.56
CA GLN A 124 27.74 -9.85 -12.50
C GLN A 124 29.05 -10.31 -11.86
N ALA A 125 29.79 -9.42 -11.18
CA ALA A 125 31.03 -9.75 -10.46
C ALA A 125 30.80 -10.83 -9.40
N ALA A 126 29.72 -10.74 -8.62
CA ALA A 126 29.39 -11.77 -7.64
C ALA A 126 29.11 -13.14 -8.30
N ARG A 127 28.47 -13.15 -9.48
CA ARG A 127 28.23 -14.39 -10.23
C ARG A 127 29.50 -15.01 -10.80
N THR A 128 30.44 -14.21 -11.26
CA THR A 128 31.75 -14.72 -11.72
C THR A 128 32.54 -15.36 -10.58
N LEU A 129 32.30 -14.92 -9.32
CA LEU A 129 32.85 -15.52 -8.10
C LEU A 129 32.05 -16.75 -7.61
N GLY A 130 31.09 -17.24 -8.42
CA GLY A 130 30.33 -18.46 -8.10
C GLY A 130 29.07 -18.25 -7.25
N ALA A 131 28.66 -17.00 -6.96
CA ALA A 131 27.44 -16.77 -6.20
C ALA A 131 26.18 -17.14 -7.01
N SER A 132 25.26 -17.89 -6.39
CA SER A 132 23.96 -18.22 -6.98
C SER A 132 23.09 -16.95 -7.13
N ARG A 133 22.08 -17.01 -8.03
CA ARG A 133 21.15 -15.86 -8.28
C ARG A 133 20.44 -15.41 -7.01
N TRP A 134 20.01 -16.32 -6.16
CA TRP A 134 19.38 -16.04 -4.88
C TRP A 134 20.35 -15.38 -3.90
N ARG A 135 21.59 -15.88 -3.84
CA ARG A 135 22.62 -15.28 -2.99
C ARG A 135 22.91 -13.84 -3.41
N VAL A 136 23.09 -13.58 -4.71
CA VAL A 136 23.27 -12.22 -5.24
C VAL A 136 22.07 -11.32 -4.88
N PHE A 137 20.86 -11.82 -5.05
CA PHE A 137 19.65 -11.05 -4.72
C PHE A 137 19.61 -10.64 -3.24
N PHE A 138 19.80 -11.58 -2.31
CA PHE A 138 19.69 -11.29 -0.88
C PHE A 138 20.91 -10.56 -0.31
N THR A 139 22.11 -10.71 -0.88
CA THR A 139 23.35 -10.13 -0.34
C THR A 139 23.78 -8.81 -1.01
N ILE A 140 23.33 -8.54 -2.22
CA ILE A 140 23.73 -7.36 -3.00
C ILE A 140 22.50 -6.54 -3.39
N THR A 141 21.60 -7.13 -4.20
CA THR A 141 20.49 -6.38 -4.80
C THR A 141 19.54 -5.86 -3.73
N LEU A 142 19.04 -6.71 -2.86
CA LEU A 142 18.06 -6.35 -1.83
C LEU A 142 18.59 -5.33 -0.82
N PRO A 143 19.81 -5.49 -0.25
CA PRO A 143 20.36 -4.48 0.65
C PRO A 143 20.56 -3.12 -0.01
N LEU A 144 21.09 -3.08 -1.23
CA LEU A 144 21.30 -1.83 -1.96
C LEU A 144 19.98 -1.14 -2.35
N THR A 145 18.90 -1.91 -2.49
CA THR A 145 17.56 -1.39 -2.78
C THR A 145 16.81 -0.96 -1.51
N LEU A 146 17.29 -1.32 -0.32
CA LEU A 146 16.60 -1.11 0.95
C LEU A 146 16.11 0.33 1.18
N PRO A 147 16.86 1.41 0.86
CA PRO A 147 16.36 2.78 0.98
C PRO A 147 15.09 3.01 0.16
N GLY A 148 15.04 2.51 -1.07
CA GLY A 148 13.88 2.63 -1.93
C GLY A 148 12.69 1.78 -1.45
N ILE A 149 12.96 0.61 -0.86
CA ILE A 149 11.92 -0.22 -0.23
C ILE A 149 11.29 0.53 0.93
N ILE A 150 12.09 1.16 1.78
CA ILE A 150 11.61 1.98 2.91
C ILE A 150 10.74 3.13 2.39
N VAL A 151 11.24 3.90 1.43
CA VAL A 151 10.48 5.01 0.84
C VAL A 151 9.17 4.51 0.22
N GLY A 152 9.22 3.43 -0.57
CA GLY A 152 8.03 2.84 -1.19
C GLY A 152 7.00 2.35 -0.17
N THR A 153 7.46 1.75 0.92
CA THR A 153 6.62 1.29 2.03
C THR A 153 5.87 2.45 2.68
N VAL A 154 6.56 3.54 2.98
CA VAL A 154 5.94 4.68 3.64
C VAL A 154 5.04 5.48 2.71
N LEU A 155 5.43 5.66 1.44
CA LEU A 155 4.54 6.28 0.45
C LEU A 155 3.24 5.48 0.27
N ALA A 156 3.34 4.15 0.22
CA ALA A 156 2.18 3.28 0.16
C ALA A 156 1.32 3.38 1.42
N PHE A 157 1.93 3.46 2.60
CA PHE A 157 1.23 3.64 3.87
C PHE A 157 0.48 4.98 3.92
N ALA A 158 1.15 6.08 3.60
CA ALA A 158 0.53 7.41 3.57
C ALA A 158 -0.63 7.46 2.54
N ARG A 159 -0.44 6.87 1.36
CA ARG A 159 -1.48 6.77 0.33
C ARG A 159 -2.67 5.93 0.81
N SER A 160 -2.40 4.83 1.52
CA SER A 160 -3.41 3.93 2.08
C SER A 160 -4.23 4.59 3.19
N LEU A 161 -3.60 5.39 4.07
CA LEU A 161 -4.29 6.14 5.13
C LEU A 161 -5.32 7.12 4.58
N GLY A 162 -5.05 7.75 3.44
CA GLY A 162 -5.96 8.68 2.78
C GLY A 162 -6.92 8.02 1.80
N GLU A 163 -6.98 6.68 1.73
CA GLU A 163 -7.87 6.03 0.77
C GLU A 163 -9.34 6.11 1.21
N PHE A 164 -10.17 6.63 0.31
CA PHE A 164 -11.59 6.80 0.53
C PHE A 164 -12.44 6.23 -0.60
N GLY A 165 -12.15 6.60 -1.85
CA GLY A 165 -13.04 6.34 -2.98
C GLY A 165 -13.23 4.86 -3.30
N ALA A 166 -12.14 4.07 -3.32
CA ALA A 166 -12.23 2.64 -3.52
C ALA A 166 -12.82 1.94 -2.30
N THR A 167 -12.47 2.39 -1.10
CA THR A 167 -12.97 1.82 0.16
C THR A 167 -14.47 2.01 0.29
N ILE A 168 -14.97 3.24 0.13
CA ILE A 168 -16.42 3.53 0.29
C ILE A 168 -17.28 2.74 -0.69
N THR A 169 -16.78 2.53 -1.92
CA THR A 169 -17.50 1.81 -2.97
C THR A 169 -17.49 0.31 -2.75
N PHE A 170 -16.35 -0.25 -2.29
CA PHE A 170 -16.19 -1.70 -2.13
C PHE A 170 -16.73 -2.22 -0.79
N VAL A 171 -16.53 -1.49 0.30
CA VAL A 171 -16.85 -2.00 1.64
C VAL A 171 -17.86 -1.13 2.40
N SER A 172 -18.33 -0.02 1.81
CA SER A 172 -19.25 0.91 2.45
C SER A 172 -18.64 1.64 3.67
N ASN A 173 -19.49 2.19 4.55
CA ASN A 173 -19.12 2.97 5.72
C ASN A 173 -19.86 2.46 6.97
N ILE A 174 -19.52 1.25 7.41
CA ILE A 174 -20.17 0.57 8.51
C ILE A 174 -19.43 0.89 9.81
N PRO A 175 -20.08 1.54 10.81
CA PRO A 175 -19.47 1.83 12.10
C PRO A 175 -18.93 0.58 12.77
N GLY A 176 -17.71 0.66 13.30
CA GLY A 176 -17.03 -0.46 13.98
C GLY A 176 -16.47 -1.54 13.06
N GLU A 177 -16.81 -1.56 11.76
CA GLU A 177 -16.37 -2.61 10.83
C GLU A 177 -15.52 -2.06 9.67
N THR A 178 -16.04 -1.08 8.91
CA THR A 178 -15.35 -0.58 7.71
C THR A 178 -15.12 0.94 7.71
N ARG A 179 -15.58 1.64 8.76
CA ARG A 179 -15.46 3.09 8.86
C ARG A 179 -14.01 3.49 9.14
N THR A 180 -13.27 3.81 8.10
CA THR A 180 -11.92 4.37 8.17
C THR A 180 -11.97 5.87 8.52
N LEU A 181 -10.82 6.46 8.84
CA LEU A 181 -10.68 7.87 9.18
C LEU A 181 -11.24 8.80 8.07
N PRO A 182 -10.93 8.62 6.77
CA PRO A 182 -11.55 9.43 5.72
C PRO A 182 -13.08 9.25 5.64
N SER A 183 -13.59 8.02 5.83
CA SER A 183 -15.04 7.77 5.83
C SER A 183 -15.74 8.40 7.04
N ALA A 184 -15.12 8.38 8.21
CA ALA A 184 -15.63 9.05 9.41
C ALA A 184 -15.68 10.56 9.22
N MET A 185 -14.59 11.16 8.68
CA MET A 185 -14.57 12.59 8.36
C MET A 185 -15.68 12.98 7.39
N TYR A 186 -15.86 12.21 6.32
CA TYR A 186 -16.91 12.44 5.34
C TYR A 186 -18.30 12.45 5.97
N THR A 187 -18.57 11.50 6.86
CA THR A 187 -19.85 11.45 7.58
C THR A 187 -20.04 12.67 8.49
N LEU A 188 -19.01 13.05 9.24
CA LEU A 188 -19.07 14.17 10.18
C LEU A 188 -19.29 15.52 9.48
N ILE A 189 -18.65 15.73 8.32
CA ILE A 189 -18.86 16.94 7.49
C ILE A 189 -20.32 17.08 7.03
N GLN A 190 -21.00 15.96 6.81
CA GLN A 190 -22.42 15.96 6.39
C GLN A 190 -23.41 16.01 7.57
N THR A 191 -22.91 15.91 8.80
CA THR A 191 -23.75 15.91 9.99
C THR A 191 -23.79 17.33 10.59
N PRO A 192 -24.98 17.95 10.79
CA PRO A 192 -25.08 19.23 11.45
C PRO A 192 -24.40 19.24 12.82
N GLY A 193 -23.49 20.20 13.06
CA GLY A 193 -22.71 20.30 14.30
C GLY A 193 -21.49 19.34 14.36
N GLY A 194 -21.18 18.62 13.27
CA GLY A 194 -20.05 17.68 13.19
C GLY A 194 -18.72 18.32 12.82
N GLU A 195 -18.68 19.64 12.50
CA GLU A 195 -17.49 20.31 11.97
C GLU A 195 -16.30 20.25 12.92
N GLY A 196 -16.53 20.41 14.22
CA GLY A 196 -15.49 20.31 15.24
C GLY A 196 -14.87 18.91 15.35
N ALA A 197 -15.68 17.86 15.22
CA ALA A 197 -15.22 16.47 15.20
C ALA A 197 -14.47 16.16 13.91
N ALA A 198 -14.97 16.62 12.77
CA ALA A 198 -14.28 16.49 11.48
C ALA A 198 -12.91 17.18 11.50
N ALA A 199 -12.81 18.39 12.06
CA ALA A 199 -11.55 19.12 12.19
C ALA A 199 -10.53 18.37 13.06
N ARG A 200 -10.96 17.77 14.17
CA ARG A 200 -10.06 16.92 15.01
C ARG A 200 -9.51 15.74 14.23
N LEU A 201 -10.36 14.99 13.53
CA LEU A 201 -9.92 13.86 12.70
C LEU A 201 -9.00 14.32 11.57
N CYS A 202 -9.25 15.47 10.97
CA CYS A 202 -8.39 16.08 9.96
C CYS A 202 -6.97 16.34 10.51
N LEU A 203 -6.86 16.96 11.69
CA LEU A 203 -5.58 17.22 12.34
C LEU A 203 -4.83 15.91 12.66
N ILE A 204 -5.54 14.87 13.08
CA ILE A 204 -4.96 13.56 13.33
C ILE A 204 -4.45 12.94 12.02
N ALA A 205 -5.23 13.01 10.94
CA ALA A 205 -4.81 12.52 9.62
C ALA A 205 -3.55 13.22 9.13
N ILE A 206 -3.49 14.55 9.24
CA ILE A 206 -2.30 15.36 8.91
C ILE A 206 -1.12 14.94 9.78
N GLY A 207 -1.32 14.81 11.09
CA GLY A 207 -0.29 14.37 12.04
C GLY A 207 0.28 13.00 11.68
N LEU A 208 -0.59 12.01 11.42
CA LEU A 208 -0.18 10.67 11.01
C LEU A 208 0.59 10.66 9.69
N ALA A 209 0.14 11.45 8.70
CA ALA A 209 0.83 11.57 7.43
C ALA A 209 2.22 12.22 7.59
N LEU A 210 2.33 13.30 8.35
CA LEU A 210 3.60 13.98 8.63
C LEU A 210 4.57 13.06 9.38
N VAL A 211 4.11 12.39 10.44
CA VAL A 211 4.94 11.44 11.20
C VAL A 211 5.43 10.32 10.28
N SER A 212 4.57 9.76 9.44
CA SER A 212 4.95 8.73 8.48
C SER A 212 6.04 9.21 7.53
N LEU A 213 5.91 10.42 6.96
CA LEU A 213 6.91 11.02 6.06
C LEU A 213 8.23 11.29 6.78
N LEU A 214 8.20 11.82 7.99
CA LEU A 214 9.41 12.08 8.79
C LEU A 214 10.15 10.78 9.13
N ILE A 215 9.42 9.74 9.54
CA ILE A 215 9.99 8.41 9.78
C ILE A 215 10.64 7.85 8.50
N SER A 216 9.98 8.01 7.35
CA SER A 216 10.53 7.60 6.06
C SER A 216 11.87 8.27 5.76
N GLU A 217 11.89 9.59 5.84
CA GLU A 217 13.09 10.36 5.53
C GLU A 217 14.25 10.01 6.48
N TRP A 218 13.93 9.85 7.78
CA TRP A 218 14.94 9.44 8.77
C TRP A 218 15.48 8.04 8.48
N LEU A 219 14.59 7.05 8.24
CA LEU A 219 15.01 5.67 7.91
C LEU A 219 15.81 5.62 6.60
N ALA A 220 15.38 6.36 5.58
CA ALA A 220 16.10 6.43 4.31
C ALA A 220 17.50 7.04 4.46
N ARG A 221 17.66 8.09 5.30
CA ARG A 221 18.96 8.67 5.61
C ARG A 221 19.87 7.71 6.35
N VAL A 222 19.36 7.07 7.42
CA VAL A 222 20.14 6.08 8.19
C VAL A 222 20.57 4.90 7.31
N SER A 223 19.68 4.42 6.43
CA SER A 223 20.00 3.34 5.50
C SER A 223 21.09 3.74 4.51
N ARG A 224 21.02 4.94 3.95
CA ARG A 224 22.07 5.47 3.04
C ARG A 224 23.42 5.63 3.74
N GLN A 225 23.45 6.14 4.96
CA GLN A 225 24.70 6.30 5.74
C GLN A 225 25.38 4.96 6.02
N ARG A 226 24.62 3.91 6.30
CA ARG A 226 25.17 2.55 6.54
C ARG A 226 25.73 1.89 5.29
N MET A 227 25.28 2.29 4.10
CA MET A 227 25.75 1.74 2.82
C MET A 227 26.81 2.58 2.14
N GLY A 228 26.89 3.88 2.43
CA GLY A 228 27.84 4.83 1.88
C GLY A 228 28.92 5.26 2.89
N GLY A 229 29.15 4.48 3.95
CA GLY A 229 30.16 4.77 4.96
C GLY A 229 31.58 4.64 4.40
N SER A 230 32.06 5.70 3.77
CA SER A 230 33.42 6.19 3.70
C SER A 230 33.37 7.64 3.29
#